data_8d1a09e8a54d48ba82e9582e9cdb5700
#
_entry.id   8d1a09e8a54d48ba82e9582e9cdb5700
#
_cell.length_a   1.000
_cell.length_b   1.000
_cell.length_c   1.000
_cell.angle_alpha   90.00
_cell.angle_beta   90.00
_cell.angle_gamma   90.00
#
_symmetry.space_group_name_H-M   'P 1'
#
loop_
_entity.id
_entity.type
_entity.pdbx_description
1 polymer ?
#
loop_
_entity_poly.entity_id
_entity_poly.type
_entity_poly.pdbx_seq_one_letter_code
_entity_poly.pdbx_strand_id
1 'polypeptide(L)'
;LHYPLRRQRQMCIRDSTKTVNVVSEITGSAADGYAVVRRVLNPTSVKVTGPSSVIDNIDHAGISFDVTGATADVTGTADIHLYDSDNNEINDSSVELTQTSVGYTAQVVRTKTVSIEVKTSGKPADGYRVSGVTLNRDSVVVYGDTNMLNSLDKIVIPASNINVDGLTENKVYKFGLSDYIDKSLTILDNARIEVTVRIESTGNKTITLNTSDIKVSGLETGMSYSFEDRTFSIDVEGSETAIAALDASAITMTADLSTYTTSGIQSITLSVKLPDGVTLKRAASVNVLFKDNTQETETTQSTQETTSVTTRN
;
A
#
# COMPACT_ATOMS: atom_id res chain seq x y z
N LEU A 1 -22.25 89.66 -26.22
CA LEU A 1 -21.50 88.64 -25.39
C LEU A 1 -22.31 87.35 -25.44
N HIS A 2 -21.83 86.42 -26.29
CA HIS A 2 -22.41 85.09 -26.45
C HIS A 2 -21.64 84.14 -25.54
N TYR A 3 -22.26 83.61 -24.48
CA TYR A 3 -21.72 82.49 -23.69
C TYR A 3 -22.01 81.18 -24.42
N PRO A 4 -21.06 80.30 -24.69
CA PRO A 4 -21.32 78.99 -25.23
C PRO A 4 -21.91 78.10 -24.14
N LEU A 5 -23.14 77.60 -24.39
CA LEU A 5 -23.73 76.52 -23.60
C LEU A 5 -22.83 75.28 -23.64
N ARG A 6 -22.22 74.96 -22.52
CA ARG A 6 -21.56 73.65 -22.29
C ARG A 6 -22.66 72.59 -22.44
N ARG A 7 -22.61 71.84 -23.51
CA ARG A 7 -23.34 70.55 -23.60
C ARG A 7 -22.82 69.66 -22.49
N GLN A 8 -23.57 69.50 -21.44
CA GLN A 8 -23.41 68.37 -20.53
C GLN A 8 -23.61 67.10 -21.40
N ARG A 9 -22.60 66.32 -21.59
CA ARG A 9 -22.74 64.96 -22.09
C ARG A 9 -23.49 64.19 -21.01
N GLN A 10 -24.77 64.07 -21.17
CA GLN A 10 -25.60 63.12 -20.41
C GLN A 10 -25.10 61.75 -20.87
N MET A 11 -24.30 61.15 -20.01
CA MET A 11 -23.87 59.77 -20.20
C MET A 11 -25.12 58.91 -20.02
N CYS A 12 -25.69 58.42 -21.13
CA CYS A 12 -26.80 57.48 -21.11
C CYS A 12 -26.22 56.22 -20.44
N ILE A 13 -26.48 56.06 -19.15
CA ILE A 13 -26.29 54.79 -18.47
C ILE A 13 -27.29 53.85 -19.15
N ARG A 14 -26.78 52.90 -19.95
CA ARG A 14 -27.58 51.83 -20.51
C ARG A 14 -27.63 50.74 -19.47
N ASP A 15 -28.76 50.53 -18.87
CA ASP A 15 -28.98 49.36 -18.02
C ASP A 15 -29.02 48.12 -18.91
N SER A 16 -28.24 47.14 -18.51
CA SER A 16 -28.17 45.82 -19.11
C SER A 16 -28.63 44.76 -18.12
N THR A 17 -29.20 43.69 -18.64
CA THR A 17 -29.57 42.51 -17.83
C THR A 17 -28.80 41.32 -18.33
N LYS A 18 -28.15 40.63 -17.39
CA LYS A 18 -27.37 39.39 -17.65
C LYS A 18 -27.90 38.29 -16.75
N THR A 19 -27.91 37.04 -17.27
CA THR A 19 -28.17 35.87 -16.44
C THR A 19 -26.83 35.21 -16.14
N VAL A 20 -26.53 35.06 -14.88
CA VAL A 20 -25.28 34.42 -14.41
C VAL A 20 -25.60 33.15 -13.65
N ASN A 21 -24.70 32.16 -13.76
CA ASN A 21 -24.84 30.89 -13.06
C ASN A 21 -24.49 31.07 -11.59
N VAL A 22 -25.14 30.27 -10.73
CA VAL A 22 -24.82 30.21 -9.33
C VAL A 22 -23.83 29.07 -9.08
N VAL A 23 -22.71 29.41 -8.45
CA VAL A 23 -21.67 28.47 -8.01
C VAL A 23 -21.70 28.40 -6.49
N SER A 24 -21.53 27.21 -5.93
CA SER A 24 -21.46 27.02 -4.49
C SER A 24 -20.07 26.67 -4.00
N GLU A 25 -19.64 27.34 -2.96
CA GLU A 25 -18.47 27.00 -2.18
C GLU A 25 -18.88 26.34 -0.87
N ILE A 26 -18.21 25.24 -0.50
CA ILE A 26 -18.44 24.57 0.79
C ILE A 26 -17.34 24.98 1.74
N THR A 27 -17.71 25.40 2.94
CA THR A 27 -16.78 25.63 4.03
C THR A 27 -16.87 24.50 5.06
N GLY A 28 -15.75 24.21 5.72
CA GLY A 28 -15.67 23.12 6.68
C GLY A 28 -15.61 21.72 6.04
N SER A 29 -15.82 20.70 6.87
CA SER A 29 -15.81 19.28 6.47
C SER A 29 -16.94 18.55 7.19
N ALA A 30 -17.58 17.60 6.52
CA ALA A 30 -18.52 16.68 7.16
C ALA A 30 -17.83 15.90 8.30
N ALA A 31 -18.62 15.29 9.18
CA ALA A 31 -18.09 14.45 10.26
C ALA A 31 -17.25 13.27 9.72
N ASP A 32 -16.37 12.75 10.56
CA ASP A 32 -15.59 11.55 10.23
C ASP A 32 -16.50 10.40 9.80
N GLY A 33 -16.18 9.76 8.68
CA GLY A 33 -17.01 8.72 8.09
C GLY A 33 -18.22 9.23 7.30
N TYR A 34 -18.26 10.53 6.97
CA TYR A 34 -19.28 11.15 6.12
C TYR A 34 -18.63 12.02 5.05
N ALA A 35 -19.33 12.22 3.93
CA ALA A 35 -18.89 13.11 2.86
C ALA A 35 -20.08 13.76 2.14
N VAL A 36 -19.86 14.95 1.60
CA VAL A 36 -20.79 15.61 0.69
C VAL A 36 -20.59 15.01 -0.71
N VAL A 37 -21.62 14.35 -1.24
CA VAL A 37 -21.55 13.67 -2.56
C VAL A 37 -22.26 14.46 -3.66
N ARG A 38 -23.19 15.33 -3.30
CA ARG A 38 -23.95 16.12 -4.26
C ARG A 38 -24.36 17.46 -3.67
N ARG A 39 -24.37 18.47 -4.53
CA ARG A 39 -24.90 19.80 -4.22
C ARG A 39 -26.04 20.11 -5.18
N VAL A 40 -27.14 20.58 -4.65
CA VAL A 40 -28.30 21.04 -5.43
C VAL A 40 -28.58 22.48 -5.05
N LEU A 41 -28.68 23.35 -6.05
CA LEU A 41 -28.98 24.78 -5.89
C LEU A 41 -30.33 25.09 -6.52
N ASN A 42 -31.10 25.95 -5.90
CA ASN A 42 -32.37 26.37 -6.44
C ASN A 42 -32.63 27.87 -6.13
N PRO A 43 -32.57 28.74 -7.18
CA PRO A 43 -32.28 28.48 -8.59
C PRO A 43 -30.79 28.24 -8.86
N THR A 44 -30.45 27.70 -10.06
CA THR A 44 -29.08 27.50 -10.53
C THR A 44 -28.51 28.71 -11.27
N SER A 45 -29.33 29.72 -11.52
CA SER A 45 -28.93 30.97 -12.18
C SER A 45 -29.79 32.11 -11.68
N VAL A 46 -29.26 33.34 -11.70
CA VAL A 46 -29.93 34.57 -11.28
C VAL A 46 -29.75 35.65 -12.35
N LYS A 47 -30.71 36.56 -12.42
CA LYS A 47 -30.63 37.74 -13.29
C LYS A 47 -30.05 38.90 -12.50
N VAL A 48 -29.09 39.56 -13.09
CA VAL A 48 -28.48 40.80 -12.59
C VAL A 48 -28.76 41.93 -13.54
N THR A 49 -29.16 43.09 -13.04
CA THR A 49 -29.48 44.27 -13.84
C THR A 49 -28.72 45.47 -13.30
N GLY A 50 -28.16 46.29 -14.15
CA GLY A 50 -27.42 47.50 -13.80
C GLY A 50 -26.65 48.10 -14.98
N PRO A 51 -25.75 49.04 -14.71
CA PRO A 51 -24.93 49.65 -15.76
C PRO A 51 -24.11 48.62 -16.54
N SER A 52 -24.13 48.69 -17.88
CA SER A 52 -23.44 47.72 -18.73
C SER A 52 -21.94 47.58 -18.38
N SER A 53 -21.28 48.66 -18.01
CA SER A 53 -19.87 48.65 -17.59
C SER A 53 -19.57 47.79 -16.34
N VAL A 54 -20.56 47.54 -15.50
CA VAL A 54 -20.45 46.70 -14.30
C VAL A 54 -20.90 45.26 -14.65
N ILE A 55 -22.10 45.16 -15.28
CA ILE A 55 -22.73 43.88 -15.65
C ILE A 55 -21.84 43.01 -16.52
N ASP A 56 -21.09 43.63 -17.47
CA ASP A 56 -20.22 42.91 -18.39
C ASP A 56 -19.05 42.24 -17.67
N ASN A 57 -18.61 42.77 -16.53
CA ASN A 57 -17.52 42.23 -15.71
C ASN A 57 -17.97 41.09 -14.77
N ILE A 58 -19.28 40.93 -14.52
CA ILE A 58 -19.77 39.84 -13.65
C ILE A 58 -19.69 38.52 -14.41
N ASP A 59 -18.94 37.56 -13.88
CA ASP A 59 -18.82 36.23 -14.45
C ASP A 59 -19.86 35.28 -13.87
N HIS A 60 -19.92 35.17 -12.53
CA HIS A 60 -20.84 34.28 -11.84
C HIS A 60 -21.35 34.87 -10.52
N ALA A 61 -22.39 34.23 -10.01
CA ALA A 61 -22.91 34.44 -8.67
C ALA A 61 -22.39 33.33 -7.74
N GLY A 62 -21.87 33.67 -6.59
CA GLY A 62 -21.37 32.70 -5.60
C GLY A 62 -22.26 32.66 -4.36
N ILE A 63 -22.41 31.48 -3.76
CA ILE A 63 -22.92 31.29 -2.42
C ILE A 63 -21.95 30.43 -1.63
N SER A 64 -21.91 30.62 -0.30
CA SER A 64 -21.08 29.82 0.60
C SER A 64 -21.94 29.27 1.73
N PHE A 65 -21.70 28.03 2.14
CA PHE A 65 -22.36 27.41 3.27
C PHE A 65 -21.45 26.39 3.99
N ASP A 66 -21.68 26.25 5.29
CA ASP A 66 -20.88 25.41 6.16
C ASP A 66 -21.50 24.01 6.32
N VAL A 67 -20.65 22.98 6.25
CA VAL A 67 -20.99 21.55 6.46
C VAL A 67 -20.21 20.94 7.62
N THR A 68 -19.57 21.75 8.45
CA THR A 68 -18.74 21.29 9.56
C THR A 68 -19.49 20.32 10.47
N GLY A 69 -18.94 19.10 10.61
CA GLY A 69 -19.50 18.06 11.48
C GLY A 69 -20.84 17.47 11.01
N ALA A 70 -21.26 17.72 9.75
CA ALA A 70 -22.51 17.21 9.23
C ALA A 70 -22.51 15.68 9.11
N THR A 71 -23.59 15.04 9.60
CA THR A 71 -23.86 13.58 9.50
C THR A 71 -25.13 13.27 8.71
N ALA A 72 -25.83 14.28 8.25
CA ALA A 72 -27.04 14.22 7.43
C ALA A 72 -27.06 15.40 6.47
N ASP A 73 -27.97 15.37 5.50
CA ASP A 73 -28.15 16.42 4.51
C ASP A 73 -28.26 17.80 5.16
N VAL A 74 -27.50 18.76 4.65
CA VAL A 74 -27.54 20.16 5.06
C VAL A 74 -28.34 20.95 4.05
N THR A 75 -29.43 21.58 4.51
CA THR A 75 -30.30 22.38 3.67
C THR A 75 -30.45 23.79 4.27
N GLY A 76 -30.51 24.79 3.40
CA GLY A 76 -30.69 26.19 3.85
C GLY A 76 -30.80 27.15 2.68
N THR A 77 -30.67 28.41 3.02
CA THR A 77 -30.54 29.52 2.05
C THR A 77 -29.27 30.28 2.35
N ALA A 78 -28.57 30.71 1.33
CA ALA A 78 -27.36 31.52 1.44
C ALA A 78 -27.47 32.77 0.57
N ASP A 79 -26.89 33.86 1.01
CA ASP A 79 -26.87 35.13 0.29
C ASP A 79 -25.97 35.03 -0.94
N ILE A 80 -26.34 35.77 -1.98
CA ILE A 80 -25.63 35.80 -3.25
C ILE A 80 -24.59 36.90 -3.21
N HIS A 81 -23.37 36.53 -3.60
CA HIS A 81 -22.26 37.43 -3.89
C HIS A 81 -21.91 37.32 -5.38
N LEU A 82 -21.55 38.47 -6.00
CA LEU A 82 -21.20 38.50 -7.42
C LEU A 82 -19.68 38.55 -7.59
N TYR A 83 -19.16 37.81 -8.60
CA TYR A 83 -17.73 37.68 -8.83
C TYR A 83 -17.39 37.94 -10.30
N ASP A 84 -16.19 38.49 -10.52
CA ASP A 84 -15.58 38.58 -11.85
C ASP A 84 -14.89 37.24 -12.23
N SER A 85 -14.28 37.21 -13.42
CA SER A 85 -13.55 36.03 -13.92
C SER A 85 -12.30 35.68 -13.12
N ASP A 86 -11.78 36.61 -12.30
CA ASP A 86 -10.61 36.42 -11.45
C ASP A 86 -11.00 36.07 -10.00
N ASN A 87 -12.29 35.77 -9.74
CA ASN A 87 -12.89 35.52 -8.44
C ASN A 87 -12.80 36.69 -7.45
N ASN A 88 -12.71 37.93 -7.93
CA ASN A 88 -12.86 39.10 -7.06
C ASN A 88 -14.33 39.44 -6.88
N GLU A 89 -14.73 39.72 -5.66
CA GLU A 89 -16.11 40.12 -5.34
C GLU A 89 -16.42 41.50 -5.91
N ILE A 90 -17.57 41.59 -6.64
CA ILE A 90 -18.11 42.83 -7.18
C ILE A 90 -19.22 43.30 -6.22
N ASN A 91 -18.94 44.34 -5.47
CA ASN A 91 -19.88 44.92 -4.52
C ASN A 91 -20.28 46.33 -4.98
N ASP A 92 -21.18 46.43 -5.94
CA ASP A 92 -21.64 47.70 -6.56
C ASP A 92 -23.15 47.89 -6.31
N SER A 93 -23.48 48.95 -5.60
CA SER A 93 -24.87 49.26 -5.22
C SER A 93 -25.79 49.63 -6.39
N SER A 94 -25.24 49.82 -7.60
CA SER A 94 -26.00 50.04 -8.84
C SER A 94 -26.48 48.75 -9.50
N VAL A 95 -26.08 47.57 -8.97
CA VAL A 95 -26.48 46.26 -9.47
C VAL A 95 -27.68 45.74 -8.65
N GLU A 96 -28.73 45.39 -9.37
CA GLU A 96 -29.93 44.79 -8.79
C GLU A 96 -30.00 43.29 -9.14
N LEU A 97 -30.25 42.46 -8.11
CA LEU A 97 -30.48 41.03 -8.23
C LEU A 97 -31.97 40.73 -8.21
N THR A 98 -32.47 39.85 -9.09
CA THR A 98 -33.84 39.35 -9.02
C THR A 98 -34.13 38.56 -7.75
N GLN A 99 -33.08 37.95 -7.18
CA GLN A 99 -33.10 37.22 -5.89
C GLN A 99 -31.81 37.50 -5.16
N THR A 100 -31.89 37.73 -3.86
CA THR A 100 -30.71 37.98 -3.01
C THR A 100 -30.16 36.73 -2.34
N SER A 101 -30.92 35.62 -2.36
CA SER A 101 -30.52 34.36 -1.77
C SER A 101 -30.89 33.16 -2.63
N VAL A 102 -30.17 32.07 -2.47
CA VAL A 102 -30.38 30.80 -3.14
C VAL A 102 -30.55 29.68 -2.14
N GLY A 103 -31.56 28.85 -2.37
CA GLY A 103 -31.74 27.64 -1.59
C GLY A 103 -30.68 26.60 -1.98
N TYR A 104 -30.08 25.93 -1.02
CA TYR A 104 -29.11 24.85 -1.24
C TYR A 104 -29.48 23.58 -0.49
N THR A 105 -29.04 22.44 -1.04
CA THR A 105 -29.03 21.15 -0.39
C THR A 105 -27.69 20.51 -0.65
N ALA A 106 -26.93 20.25 0.40
CA ALA A 106 -25.72 19.41 0.36
C ALA A 106 -26.09 18.02 0.84
N GLN A 107 -26.04 17.05 -0.05
CA GLN A 107 -26.32 15.66 0.28
C GLN A 107 -25.10 15.06 0.99
N VAL A 108 -25.29 14.68 2.25
CA VAL A 108 -24.25 14.08 3.12
C VAL A 108 -24.55 12.61 3.30
N VAL A 109 -23.60 11.77 2.94
CA VAL A 109 -23.74 10.30 3.04
C VAL A 109 -22.65 9.71 3.91
N ARG A 110 -22.98 8.57 4.51
CA ARG A 110 -21.97 7.77 5.23
C ARG A 110 -20.98 7.16 4.26
N THR A 111 -19.72 7.21 4.63
CA THR A 111 -18.60 6.67 3.86
C THR A 111 -17.79 5.65 4.65
N LYS A 112 -17.05 4.80 3.95
CA LYS A 112 -16.07 3.88 4.53
C LYS A 112 -14.79 3.91 3.71
N THR A 113 -13.66 4.05 4.37
CA THR A 113 -12.36 3.83 3.73
C THR A 113 -12.08 2.34 3.65
N VAL A 114 -11.82 1.84 2.45
CA VAL A 114 -11.64 0.42 2.15
C VAL A 114 -10.28 0.22 1.52
N SER A 115 -9.51 -0.74 2.03
CA SER A 115 -8.19 -1.11 1.51
C SER A 115 -8.30 -1.87 0.19
N ILE A 116 -7.24 -1.79 -0.62
CA ILE A 116 -7.13 -2.48 -1.91
C ILE A 116 -6.08 -3.58 -1.76
N GLU A 117 -6.49 -4.82 -2.05
CA GLU A 117 -5.61 -5.98 -2.11
C GLU A 117 -5.44 -6.42 -3.56
N VAL A 118 -4.21 -6.67 -3.97
CA VAL A 118 -3.89 -7.19 -5.29
C VAL A 118 -3.16 -8.52 -5.17
N LYS A 119 -3.47 -9.43 -6.10
CA LYS A 119 -2.81 -10.74 -6.21
C LYS A 119 -2.29 -10.90 -7.63
N THR A 120 -1.14 -11.53 -7.76
CA THR A 120 -0.52 -11.86 -9.06
C THR A 120 -0.67 -13.34 -9.38
N SER A 121 -0.67 -13.68 -10.65
CA SER A 121 -0.66 -15.06 -11.16
C SER A 121 0.50 -15.27 -12.12
N GLY A 122 0.92 -16.53 -12.23
CA GLY A 122 1.99 -16.93 -13.14
C GLY A 122 3.39 -16.82 -12.53
N LYS A 123 4.41 -17.00 -13.37
CA LYS A 123 5.82 -16.91 -13.01
C LYS A 123 6.55 -16.02 -14.03
N PRO A 124 7.43 -15.10 -13.61
CA PRO A 124 8.32 -14.41 -14.53
C PRO A 124 9.17 -15.38 -15.35
N ALA A 125 9.82 -14.89 -16.39
CA ALA A 125 10.75 -15.67 -17.18
C ALA A 125 11.87 -16.26 -16.31
N ASP A 126 12.48 -17.34 -16.76
CA ASP A 126 13.62 -17.96 -16.07
C ASP A 126 14.74 -16.93 -15.88
N GLY A 127 15.30 -16.87 -14.69
CA GLY A 127 16.27 -15.86 -14.30
C GLY A 127 15.66 -14.51 -13.88
N TYR A 128 14.36 -14.45 -13.68
CA TYR A 128 13.64 -13.24 -13.20
C TYR A 128 12.70 -13.59 -12.04
N ARG A 129 12.39 -12.57 -11.21
CA ARG A 129 11.43 -12.68 -10.12
C ARG A 129 10.61 -11.42 -9.96
N VAL A 130 9.47 -11.54 -9.31
CA VAL A 130 8.73 -10.37 -8.82
C VAL A 130 9.45 -9.85 -7.56
N SER A 131 9.99 -8.63 -7.63
CA SER A 131 10.64 -7.97 -6.48
C SER A 131 9.67 -7.14 -5.65
N GLY A 132 8.53 -6.79 -6.22
CA GLY A 132 7.49 -6.06 -5.50
C GLY A 132 6.28 -5.73 -6.37
N VAL A 133 5.18 -5.46 -5.68
CA VAL A 133 3.95 -4.94 -6.29
C VAL A 133 3.60 -3.66 -5.55
N THR A 134 3.50 -2.56 -6.27
CA THR A 134 3.17 -1.25 -5.70
C THR A 134 1.92 -0.70 -6.35
N LEU A 135 1.11 -0.02 -5.54
CA LEU A 135 -0.11 0.65 -5.96
C LEU A 135 0.10 2.16 -5.87
N ASN A 136 -0.53 2.92 -6.77
CA ASN A 136 -0.53 4.39 -6.67
C ASN A 136 -1.39 4.89 -5.51
N ARG A 137 -2.29 4.04 -4.97
CA ARG A 137 -3.07 4.23 -3.74
C ARG A 137 -3.39 2.87 -3.12
N ASP A 138 -3.43 2.79 -1.82
CA ASP A 138 -3.70 1.57 -1.05
C ASP A 138 -5.14 1.44 -0.56
N SER A 139 -5.91 2.53 -0.65
CA SER A 139 -7.27 2.61 -0.16
C SER A 139 -8.11 3.61 -0.97
N VAL A 140 -9.43 3.48 -0.89
CA VAL A 140 -10.41 4.40 -1.47
C VAL A 140 -11.58 4.59 -0.50
N VAL A 141 -12.26 5.73 -0.67
CA VAL A 141 -13.49 6.04 0.07
C VAL A 141 -14.71 5.59 -0.74
N VAL A 142 -15.56 4.79 -0.12
CA VAL A 142 -16.75 4.19 -0.74
C VAL A 142 -17.99 4.64 0.03
N TYR A 143 -19.11 4.85 -0.67
CA TYR A 143 -20.43 5.13 -0.10
C TYR A 143 -21.51 4.34 -0.86
N GLY A 144 -22.70 4.23 -0.30
CA GLY A 144 -23.83 3.55 -0.92
C GLY A 144 -24.71 2.83 0.11
N ASP A 145 -25.26 1.68 -0.27
CA ASP A 145 -26.09 0.87 0.63
C ASP A 145 -25.36 0.53 1.93
N THR A 146 -26.00 0.81 3.07
CA THR A 146 -25.35 0.68 4.39
C THR A 146 -24.96 -0.76 4.73
N ASN A 147 -25.76 -1.77 4.32
CA ASN A 147 -25.44 -3.16 4.62
C ASN A 147 -24.26 -3.64 3.81
N MET A 148 -24.25 -3.27 2.52
CA MET A 148 -23.13 -3.59 1.62
C MET A 148 -21.85 -2.87 2.05
N LEU A 149 -21.97 -1.60 2.45
CA LEU A 149 -20.84 -0.81 2.95
C LEU A 149 -20.23 -1.43 4.22
N ASN A 150 -21.07 -1.89 5.16
CA ASN A 150 -20.59 -2.54 6.38
C ASN A 150 -19.88 -3.88 6.10
N SER A 151 -20.36 -4.64 5.12
CA SER A 151 -19.79 -5.95 4.75
C SER A 151 -18.55 -5.88 3.86
N LEU A 152 -18.26 -4.71 3.27
CA LEU A 152 -17.10 -4.51 2.41
C LEU A 152 -15.85 -4.25 3.24
N ASP A 153 -14.99 -5.25 3.45
CA ASP A 153 -13.75 -5.09 4.21
C ASP A 153 -12.57 -4.63 3.33
N LYS A 154 -12.51 -5.13 2.11
CA LYS A 154 -11.45 -4.81 1.15
C LYS A 154 -11.92 -4.99 -0.29
N ILE A 155 -11.30 -4.27 -1.21
CA ILE A 155 -11.48 -4.46 -2.65
C ILE A 155 -10.34 -5.37 -3.13
N VAL A 156 -10.68 -6.52 -3.71
CA VAL A 156 -9.69 -7.50 -4.18
C VAL A 156 -9.64 -7.49 -5.70
N ILE A 157 -8.46 -7.18 -6.26
CA ILE A 157 -8.17 -7.40 -7.67
C ILE A 157 -7.65 -8.83 -7.84
N PRO A 158 -8.39 -9.71 -8.56
CA PRO A 158 -8.04 -11.12 -8.68
C PRO A 158 -6.68 -11.33 -9.36
N ALA A 159 -5.98 -12.39 -8.99
CA ALA A 159 -4.70 -12.77 -9.58
C ALA A 159 -4.75 -12.95 -11.11
N SER A 160 -5.90 -13.41 -11.65
CA SER A 160 -6.10 -13.58 -13.09
C SER A 160 -5.93 -12.28 -13.89
N ASN A 161 -6.11 -11.13 -13.25
CA ASN A 161 -6.02 -9.83 -13.91
C ASN A 161 -4.58 -9.27 -13.93
N ILE A 162 -3.69 -9.84 -13.12
CA ILE A 162 -2.28 -9.43 -13.03
C ILE A 162 -1.41 -10.65 -13.30
N ASN A 163 -1.29 -10.98 -14.59
CA ASN A 163 -0.46 -12.10 -15.03
C ASN A 163 0.99 -11.65 -15.23
N VAL A 164 1.91 -12.32 -14.54
CA VAL A 164 3.36 -12.08 -14.61
C VAL A 164 4.11 -13.12 -15.43
N ASP A 165 3.39 -14.04 -16.10
CA ASP A 165 4.02 -15.09 -16.90
C ASP A 165 5.00 -14.52 -17.94
N GLY A 166 6.21 -15.03 -17.91
CA GLY A 166 7.25 -14.71 -18.88
C GLY A 166 7.75 -13.27 -18.84
N LEU A 167 7.39 -12.48 -17.83
CA LEU A 167 7.87 -11.09 -17.72
C LEU A 167 9.37 -11.05 -17.40
N THR A 168 10.08 -10.16 -18.10
CA THR A 168 11.50 -9.84 -17.92
C THR A 168 11.73 -8.40 -17.44
N GLU A 169 10.67 -7.58 -17.44
CA GLU A 169 10.72 -6.17 -17.10
C GLU A 169 9.46 -5.73 -16.35
N ASN A 170 9.54 -4.55 -15.73
CA ASN A 170 8.43 -3.99 -14.96
C ASN A 170 7.19 -3.79 -15.84
N LYS A 171 6.02 -4.06 -15.26
CA LYS A 171 4.74 -3.88 -15.96
C LYS A 171 3.73 -3.12 -15.12
N VAL A 172 3.05 -2.17 -15.76
CA VAL A 172 1.98 -1.39 -15.13
C VAL A 172 0.63 -1.87 -15.66
N TYR A 173 -0.26 -2.19 -14.73
CA TYR A 173 -1.65 -2.56 -14.98
C TYR A 173 -2.56 -1.43 -14.50
N LYS A 174 -3.64 -1.15 -15.23
CA LYS A 174 -4.62 -0.11 -14.89
C LYS A 174 -5.99 -0.72 -14.78
N PHE A 175 -6.67 -0.44 -13.66
CA PHE A 175 -7.99 -0.99 -13.38
C PHE A 175 -8.99 0.10 -13.01
N GLY A 176 -10.25 -0.09 -13.39
CA GLY A 176 -11.39 0.60 -12.80
C GLY A 176 -11.87 -0.17 -11.58
N LEU A 177 -11.80 0.42 -10.40
CA LEU A 177 -12.20 -0.26 -9.17
C LEU A 177 -13.70 -0.51 -9.06
N SER A 178 -14.51 0.23 -9.82
CA SER A 178 -15.97 0.03 -9.86
C SER A 178 -16.39 -1.36 -10.34
N ASP A 179 -15.52 -2.07 -11.07
CA ASP A 179 -15.77 -3.42 -11.55
C ASP A 179 -15.60 -4.50 -10.45
N TYR A 180 -15.04 -4.12 -9.30
CA TYR A 180 -14.69 -5.01 -8.18
C TYR A 180 -15.51 -4.76 -6.91
N ILE A 181 -16.51 -3.88 -6.99
CA ILE A 181 -17.44 -3.59 -5.89
C ILE A 181 -18.87 -3.86 -6.33
N ASP A 182 -19.78 -4.00 -5.36
CA ASP A 182 -21.20 -4.14 -5.65
C ASP A 182 -21.76 -2.86 -6.33
N LYS A 183 -22.72 -3.03 -7.24
CA LYS A 183 -23.32 -1.91 -8.00
C LYS A 183 -24.10 -0.92 -7.15
N SER A 184 -24.49 -1.31 -5.93
CA SER A 184 -25.12 -0.42 -4.95
C SER A 184 -24.13 0.49 -4.21
N LEU A 185 -22.84 0.29 -4.45
CA LEU A 185 -21.75 1.08 -3.88
C LEU A 185 -21.12 1.98 -4.94
N THR A 186 -20.61 3.11 -4.51
CA THR A 186 -19.93 4.09 -5.36
C THR A 186 -18.62 4.52 -4.70
N ILE A 187 -17.57 4.67 -5.50
CA ILE A 187 -16.29 5.21 -5.04
C ILE A 187 -16.35 6.73 -5.13
N LEU A 188 -16.08 7.41 -4.02
CA LEU A 188 -16.17 8.87 -3.92
C LEU A 188 -15.14 9.58 -4.80
N ASP A 189 -13.91 9.05 -4.79
CA ASP A 189 -12.78 9.60 -5.52
C ASP A 189 -12.64 8.99 -6.92
N ASN A 190 -11.50 9.26 -7.56
CA ASN A 190 -11.16 8.61 -8.82
C ASN A 190 -11.08 7.08 -8.64
N ALA A 191 -12.01 6.37 -9.28
CA ALA A 191 -12.11 4.91 -9.24
C ALA A 191 -10.99 4.18 -10.00
N ARG A 192 -9.95 4.85 -10.50
CA ARG A 192 -8.85 4.25 -11.25
C ARG A 192 -7.65 3.99 -10.36
N ILE A 193 -7.05 2.81 -10.53
CA ILE A 193 -5.83 2.39 -9.85
C ILE A 193 -4.78 1.95 -10.85
N GLU A 194 -3.53 2.23 -10.54
CA GLU A 194 -2.36 1.71 -11.25
C GLU A 194 -1.58 0.77 -10.33
N VAL A 195 -1.36 -0.44 -10.81
CA VAL A 195 -0.59 -1.49 -10.14
C VAL A 195 0.71 -1.69 -10.90
N THR A 196 1.83 -1.37 -10.29
CA THR A 196 3.15 -1.59 -10.86
C THR A 196 3.74 -2.87 -10.30
N VAL A 197 3.96 -3.85 -11.16
CA VAL A 197 4.71 -5.07 -10.83
C VAL A 197 6.17 -4.83 -11.21
N ARG A 198 7.06 -4.96 -10.23
CA ARG A 198 8.49 -4.84 -10.43
C ARG A 198 9.10 -6.21 -10.64
N ILE A 199 9.87 -6.34 -11.72
CA ILE A 199 10.59 -7.55 -12.10
C ILE A 199 12.08 -7.27 -12.00
N GLU A 200 12.79 -8.17 -11.37
CA GLU A 200 14.26 -8.12 -11.23
C GLU A 200 14.88 -9.38 -11.82
N SER A 201 16.07 -9.23 -12.41
CA SER A 201 16.91 -10.39 -12.74
C SER A 201 17.39 -11.09 -11.46
N THR A 202 17.48 -12.42 -11.50
CA THR A 202 18.01 -13.23 -10.41
C THR A 202 19.42 -13.69 -10.74
N GLY A 203 20.32 -13.51 -9.78
CA GLY A 203 21.66 -14.10 -9.80
C GLY A 203 21.69 -15.39 -8.98
N ASN A 204 22.63 -16.26 -9.32
CA ASN A 204 22.96 -17.48 -8.56
C ASN A 204 24.38 -17.36 -8.03
N LYS A 205 24.61 -17.85 -6.80
CA LYS A 205 25.95 -17.91 -6.20
C LYS A 205 26.10 -19.21 -5.42
N THR A 206 27.23 -19.89 -5.61
CA THR A 206 27.64 -20.98 -4.72
C THR A 206 28.54 -20.40 -3.64
N ILE A 207 28.22 -20.64 -2.40
CA ILE A 207 28.98 -20.17 -1.24
C ILE A 207 29.53 -21.36 -0.47
N THR A 208 30.83 -21.34 -0.23
CA THR A 208 31.50 -22.33 0.62
C THR A 208 31.52 -21.81 2.06
N LEU A 209 31.04 -22.60 3.00
CA LEU A 209 30.88 -22.30 4.42
C LEU A 209 31.67 -23.30 5.25
N ASN A 210 32.13 -22.88 6.45
CA ASN A 210 32.82 -23.76 7.38
C ASN A 210 31.79 -24.48 8.26
N THR A 211 32.02 -25.77 8.49
CA THR A 211 31.18 -26.54 9.43
C THR A 211 31.34 -26.10 10.89
N SER A 212 32.48 -25.44 11.22
CA SER A 212 32.72 -24.84 12.53
C SER A 212 31.75 -23.70 12.87
N ASP A 213 31.13 -23.08 11.87
CA ASP A 213 30.23 -21.94 12.04
C ASP A 213 28.77 -22.38 12.28
N ILE A 214 28.52 -23.70 12.23
CA ILE A 214 27.21 -24.29 12.49
C ILE A 214 26.94 -24.30 14.01
N LYS A 215 25.85 -23.65 14.40
CA LYS A 215 25.35 -23.71 15.78
C LYS A 215 24.61 -25.02 16.00
N VAL A 216 25.11 -25.84 16.91
CA VAL A 216 24.54 -27.17 17.21
C VAL A 216 23.70 -27.10 18.46
N SER A 217 22.57 -27.80 18.50
CA SER A 217 21.69 -27.94 19.64
C SER A 217 21.11 -29.35 19.73
N GLY A 218 20.59 -29.74 20.89
CA GLY A 218 19.83 -30.98 21.07
C GLY A 218 20.65 -32.28 21.13
N LEU A 219 22.01 -32.22 21.28
CA LEU A 219 22.83 -33.44 21.40
C LEU A 219 22.46 -34.18 22.67
N GLU A 220 22.22 -35.49 22.58
CA GLU A 220 21.88 -36.36 23.70
C GLU A 220 23.09 -36.53 24.66
N THR A 221 22.80 -36.62 25.94
CA THR A 221 23.85 -36.81 26.99
C THR A 221 24.56 -38.13 26.77
N GLY A 222 25.89 -38.12 26.74
CA GLY A 222 26.72 -39.31 26.47
C GLY A 222 27.10 -39.48 25.00
N MET A 223 26.54 -38.70 24.13
CA MET A 223 26.93 -38.68 22.71
C MET A 223 27.96 -37.57 22.41
N SER A 224 28.81 -37.82 21.45
CA SER A 224 29.69 -36.83 20.83
C SER A 224 29.49 -36.80 19.31
N TYR A 225 29.78 -35.65 18.71
CA TYR A 225 29.69 -35.49 17.28
C TYR A 225 30.94 -34.87 16.69
N SER A 226 31.17 -35.15 15.43
CA SER A 226 32.18 -34.46 14.60
C SER A 226 31.68 -34.37 13.15
N PHE A 227 31.88 -33.21 12.54
CA PHE A 227 31.60 -33.06 11.10
C PHE A 227 32.67 -33.83 10.31
N GLU A 228 32.25 -34.55 9.25
CA GLU A 228 33.19 -35.27 8.38
C GLU A 228 34.03 -34.31 7.54
N ASP A 229 33.39 -33.27 7.02
CA ASP A 229 34.01 -32.24 6.22
C ASP A 229 34.22 -30.95 6.98
N ARG A 230 35.30 -30.22 6.69
CA ARG A 230 35.55 -28.90 7.28
C ARG A 230 34.73 -27.81 6.62
N THR A 231 34.32 -28.00 5.37
CA THR A 231 33.56 -27.03 4.58
C THR A 231 32.48 -27.75 3.79
N PHE A 232 31.42 -27.04 3.47
CA PHE A 232 30.39 -27.48 2.56
C PHE A 232 29.89 -26.29 1.74
N SER A 233 29.18 -26.54 0.63
CA SER A 233 28.70 -25.49 -0.25
C SER A 233 27.19 -25.47 -0.31
N ILE A 234 26.64 -24.27 -0.38
CA ILE A 234 25.21 -24.01 -0.60
C ILE A 234 25.05 -23.23 -1.91
N ASP A 235 24.00 -23.55 -2.66
CA ASP A 235 23.59 -22.78 -3.83
C ASP A 235 22.44 -21.85 -3.43
N VAL A 236 22.64 -20.57 -3.66
CA VAL A 236 21.66 -19.52 -3.36
C VAL A 236 21.25 -18.78 -4.62
N GLU A 237 20.03 -18.26 -4.61
CA GLU A 237 19.51 -17.38 -5.64
C GLU A 237 18.88 -16.14 -5.03
N GLY A 238 18.89 -15.04 -5.75
CA GLY A 238 18.33 -13.77 -5.28
C GLY A 238 18.48 -12.69 -6.34
N SER A 239 18.09 -11.44 -6.00
CA SER A 239 18.40 -10.33 -6.91
C SER A 239 19.91 -10.20 -7.11
N GLU A 240 20.33 -9.72 -8.26
CA GLU A 240 21.77 -9.52 -8.54
C GLU A 240 22.44 -8.67 -7.47
N THR A 241 21.75 -7.62 -6.98
CA THR A 241 22.26 -6.75 -5.91
C THR A 241 22.40 -7.49 -4.57
N ALA A 242 21.42 -8.32 -4.19
CA ALA A 242 21.48 -9.10 -2.95
C ALA A 242 22.55 -10.18 -3.02
N ILE A 243 22.69 -10.84 -4.17
CA ILE A 243 23.75 -11.85 -4.40
C ILE A 243 25.14 -11.22 -4.42
N ALA A 244 25.31 -10.04 -5.01
CA ALA A 244 26.59 -9.32 -5.02
C ALA A 244 26.99 -8.86 -3.61
N ALA A 245 26.03 -8.45 -2.78
CA ALA A 245 26.25 -8.00 -1.41
C ALA A 245 26.37 -9.16 -0.40
N LEU A 246 26.08 -10.41 -0.82
CA LEU A 246 26.03 -11.54 0.09
C LEU A 246 27.44 -11.98 0.51
N ASP A 247 27.70 -11.85 1.81
CA ASP A 247 28.89 -12.35 2.49
C ASP A 247 28.56 -13.59 3.32
N ALA A 248 29.52 -14.52 3.45
CA ALA A 248 29.37 -15.76 4.23
C ALA A 248 29.06 -15.48 5.72
N SER A 249 29.57 -14.37 6.28
CA SER A 249 29.36 -13.97 7.67
C SER A 249 27.92 -13.57 7.98
N ALA A 250 27.13 -13.20 6.96
CA ALA A 250 25.73 -12.86 7.11
C ALA A 250 24.80 -14.09 7.18
N ILE A 251 25.33 -15.29 6.97
CA ILE A 251 24.59 -16.55 6.93
C ILE A 251 24.65 -17.21 8.31
N THR A 252 23.48 -17.45 8.91
CA THR A 252 23.41 -18.19 10.17
C THR A 252 22.89 -19.61 9.92
N MET A 253 23.62 -20.60 10.45
CA MET A 253 23.33 -22.01 10.27
C MET A 253 23.10 -22.68 11.61
N THR A 254 22.05 -23.50 11.72
CA THR A 254 21.75 -24.28 12.91
C THR A 254 21.48 -25.73 12.56
N ALA A 255 21.98 -26.64 13.39
CA ALA A 255 21.74 -28.08 13.32
C ALA A 255 21.07 -28.53 14.62
N ASP A 256 19.90 -29.16 14.51
CA ASP A 256 19.24 -29.81 15.63
C ASP A 256 19.58 -31.30 15.62
N LEU A 257 20.27 -31.75 16.66
CA LEU A 257 20.72 -33.12 16.80
C LEU A 257 19.85 -33.97 17.74
N SER A 258 18.71 -33.43 18.20
CA SER A 258 17.85 -34.09 19.21
C SER A 258 17.27 -35.45 18.77
N THR A 259 17.19 -35.70 17.46
CA THR A 259 16.63 -36.94 16.90
C THR A 259 17.70 -37.99 16.57
N TYR A 260 18.99 -37.67 16.78
CA TYR A 260 20.11 -38.52 16.38
C TYR A 260 20.70 -39.19 17.63
N THR A 261 20.21 -40.39 17.95
CA THR A 261 20.54 -41.14 19.18
C THR A 261 21.42 -42.37 18.95
N THR A 262 21.85 -42.62 17.68
CA THR A 262 22.61 -43.80 17.31
C THR A 262 23.97 -43.38 16.75
N SER A 263 25.01 -44.18 17.10
CA SER A 263 26.38 -44.01 16.53
C SER A 263 26.42 -44.29 15.03
N GLY A 264 27.30 -43.57 14.34
CA GLY A 264 27.50 -43.70 12.89
C GLY A 264 27.44 -42.36 12.17
N ILE A 265 27.68 -42.43 10.84
CA ILE A 265 27.61 -41.25 9.97
C ILE A 265 26.14 -41.02 9.59
N GLN A 266 25.65 -39.80 9.80
CA GLN A 266 24.30 -39.41 9.45
C GLN A 266 24.31 -38.08 8.70
N SER A 267 23.45 -37.96 7.68
CA SER A 267 23.26 -36.72 6.94
C SER A 267 22.21 -35.85 7.66
N ILE A 268 22.62 -34.65 8.05
CA ILE A 268 21.78 -33.71 8.81
C ILE A 268 21.38 -32.55 7.93
N THR A 269 20.08 -32.25 7.88
CA THR A 269 19.58 -31.05 7.21
C THR A 269 19.77 -29.85 8.12
N LEU A 270 20.37 -28.78 7.58
CA LEU A 270 20.62 -27.54 8.28
C LEU A 270 19.45 -26.57 8.12
N SER A 271 19.11 -25.87 9.18
CA SER A 271 18.31 -24.66 9.11
C SER A 271 19.23 -23.48 8.81
N VAL A 272 19.05 -22.89 7.62
CA VAL A 272 19.89 -21.78 7.13
C VAL A 272 19.07 -20.52 7.07
N LYS A 273 19.49 -19.48 7.80
CA LYS A 273 18.93 -18.15 7.75
C LYS A 273 19.79 -17.28 6.84
N LEU A 274 19.18 -16.79 5.76
CA LEU A 274 19.80 -15.91 4.77
C LEU A 274 19.30 -14.48 4.95
N PRO A 275 20.06 -13.48 4.47
CA PRO A 275 19.59 -12.10 4.35
C PRO A 275 18.36 -11.96 3.44
N ASP A 276 17.65 -10.84 3.60
CA ASP A 276 16.49 -10.53 2.77
C ASP A 276 16.82 -10.52 1.28
N GLY A 277 15.93 -11.08 0.48
CA GLY A 277 16.10 -11.14 -0.97
C GLY A 277 16.97 -12.29 -1.49
N VAL A 278 17.48 -13.16 -0.62
CA VAL A 278 18.23 -14.38 -0.99
C VAL A 278 17.51 -15.63 -0.49
N THR A 279 17.47 -16.66 -1.30
CA THR A 279 16.85 -17.95 -0.98
C THR A 279 17.78 -19.12 -1.33
N LEU A 280 17.64 -20.25 -0.62
CA LEU A 280 18.32 -21.49 -0.97
C LEU A 280 17.66 -22.13 -2.20
N LYS A 281 18.46 -22.59 -3.15
CA LYS A 281 17.96 -23.39 -4.29
C LYS A 281 17.57 -24.81 -3.88
N ARG A 282 18.22 -25.35 -2.85
CA ARG A 282 17.95 -26.67 -2.27
C ARG A 282 18.35 -26.70 -0.80
N ALA A 283 17.76 -27.62 -0.04
CA ALA A 283 18.09 -27.80 1.36
C ALA A 283 19.59 -28.07 1.54
N ALA A 284 20.20 -27.40 2.53
CA ALA A 284 21.59 -27.65 2.88
C ALA A 284 21.69 -28.86 3.82
N SER A 285 22.64 -29.75 3.60
CA SER A 285 22.90 -30.89 4.49
C SER A 285 24.39 -31.10 4.67
N VAL A 286 24.76 -31.67 5.81
CA VAL A 286 26.16 -32.04 6.16
C VAL A 286 26.18 -33.42 6.77
N ASN A 287 27.30 -34.15 6.58
CA ASN A 287 27.50 -35.44 7.21
C ASN A 287 28.16 -35.24 8.59
N VAL A 288 27.57 -35.88 9.59
CA VAL A 288 28.06 -35.85 10.97
C VAL A 288 28.27 -37.26 11.46
N LEU A 289 29.44 -37.50 12.02
CA LEU A 289 29.78 -38.74 12.68
C LEU A 289 29.40 -38.62 14.18
N PHE A 290 28.46 -39.45 14.62
CA PHE A 290 28.09 -39.62 16.03
C PHE A 290 28.82 -40.75 16.70
N LYS A 291 29.24 -40.58 17.93
CA LYS A 291 29.84 -41.60 18.80
C LYS A 291 29.14 -41.63 20.14
N ASP A 292 28.84 -42.84 20.59
CA ASP A 292 28.37 -43.10 21.95
C ASP A 292 29.55 -43.28 22.86
N ASN A 293 29.73 -42.38 23.82
CA ASN A 293 30.83 -42.38 24.78
C ASN A 293 30.49 -43.18 26.07
N THR A 294 29.27 -43.73 26.16
CA THR A 294 28.85 -44.48 27.34
C THR A 294 29.48 -45.88 27.38
N GLN A 295 29.96 -46.37 26.24
CA GLN A 295 30.55 -47.72 26.10
C GLN A 295 32.06 -47.82 26.41
N GLU A 296 32.77 -46.66 26.54
CA GLU A 296 34.24 -46.70 26.78
C GLU A 296 34.60 -46.94 28.28
N THR A 297 33.65 -46.97 29.20
CA THR A 297 33.93 -47.13 30.65
C THR A 297 33.97 -48.58 31.10
N GLU A 298 33.55 -49.58 30.30
CA GLU A 298 33.53 -51.00 30.75
C GLU A 298 34.73 -51.83 30.33
N THR A 299 35.67 -51.34 29.50
CA THR A 299 36.80 -52.14 28.98
C THR A 299 38.08 -51.98 29.81
N THR A 300 38.13 -51.18 30.89
CA THR A 300 39.36 -50.94 31.67
C THR A 300 39.36 -51.61 33.05
N GLN A 301 38.36 -52.44 33.42
CA GLN A 301 38.28 -53.08 34.74
C GLN A 301 38.44 -54.61 34.77
N SER A 302 38.91 -55.28 33.72
CA SER A 302 39.06 -56.75 33.78
C SER A 302 40.45 -57.25 33.49
N THR A 303 41.54 -56.58 33.90
CA THR A 303 42.88 -57.13 33.83
C THR A 303 43.73 -56.77 35.04
N GLN A 304 43.26 -57.09 36.27
CA GLN A 304 44.09 -57.21 37.44
C GLN A 304 43.48 -58.19 38.48
N GLU A 305 43.64 -59.50 38.24
CA GLU A 305 43.71 -60.51 39.26
C GLU A 305 44.10 -61.86 38.65
N THR A 306 45.34 -62.15 38.60
CA THR A 306 45.83 -63.49 38.93
C THR A 306 47.37 -63.51 38.83
N THR A 307 48.08 -63.14 39.89
CA THR A 307 49.38 -63.70 40.17
C THR A 307 49.61 -63.62 41.65
N SER A 308 49.26 -64.69 42.40
CA SER A 308 49.84 -64.96 43.68
C SER A 308 49.90 -66.46 43.87
N VAL A 309 51.12 -66.90 44.14
CA VAL A 309 51.53 -67.95 45.01
C VAL A 309 51.54 -69.38 44.46
N THR A 310 52.72 -69.94 44.29
CA THR A 310 53.19 -70.94 45.29
C THR A 310 54.67 -71.22 45.22
N THR A 311 55.42 -70.77 46.22
CA THR A 311 56.70 -71.34 46.64
C THR A 311 56.45 -72.55 47.52
N ARG A 312 57.06 -73.73 47.22
CA ARG A 312 57.65 -74.60 48.26
C ARG A 312 58.38 -75.81 47.68
N ASN A 313 59.57 -75.87 48.14
CA ASN A 313 60.56 -76.94 48.41
C ASN A 313 61.35 -77.38 47.18
#